data_697a978acd649f220871c39dee62fc27
#
_entry.id   697a978acd649f220871c39dee62fc27
#
_cell.length_a   1.000
_cell.length_b   1.000
_cell.length_c   1.000
_cell.angle_alpha   90.00
_cell.angle_beta   90.00
_cell.angle_gamma   90.00
#
_symmetry.space_group_name_H-M   'P 1'
#
loop_
_entity.id
_entity.type
_entity.pdbx_description
1 polymer ?
#
loop_
_entity_poly.entity_id
_entity_poly.type
_entity_poly.pdbx_seq_one_letter_code
_entity_poly.pdbx_strand_id
1 'polypeptide(L)'
;TKVMTAILTVENCKMDEKVTVSNAAATVGNSTAGLLEGDELTVEQALRGLMTPSGNDAAIVLAEYVGKKIDPKTKDAEATFVKAMNERAKKLGCTGTLFENPHGLDFDEWAGDMHSTAHDVALMMQEAMKDDTIREVVASEDSWIEVTGADGSDHSHSMDTHNVLLGQDGNIGGKTGTTDDAGYCFTSAYNRDGDEI
;
A
#
# COMPACT_ATOMS: atom_id res chain seq x y z
N THR A 1 -0.09 -7.37 -2.86
CA THR A 1 -1.32 -6.54 -2.82
C THR A 1 -0.96 -5.06 -2.66
N LYS A 2 -0.31 -4.63 -1.60
CA LYS A 2 -0.04 -3.22 -1.29
C LYS A 2 0.74 -2.43 -2.37
N VAL A 3 1.54 -3.09 -3.19
CA VAL A 3 2.18 -2.45 -4.37
C VAL A 3 1.13 -1.94 -5.36
N MET A 4 0.10 -2.73 -5.65
CA MET A 4 -1.01 -2.29 -6.51
C MET A 4 -1.83 -1.17 -5.85
N THR A 5 -2.03 -1.23 -4.54
CA THR A 5 -2.68 -0.15 -3.79
C THR A 5 -1.89 1.16 -3.93
N ALA A 6 -0.56 1.11 -3.81
CA ALA A 6 0.30 2.28 -4.02
C ALA A 6 0.20 2.83 -5.45
N ILE A 7 0.27 1.96 -6.48
CA ILE A 7 0.15 2.37 -7.88
C ILE A 7 -1.16 3.13 -8.11
N LEU A 8 -2.30 2.57 -7.69
CA LEU A 8 -3.59 3.25 -7.88
C LEU A 8 -3.69 4.55 -7.09
N THR A 9 -3.03 4.63 -5.95
CA THR A 9 -3.00 5.87 -5.15
C THR A 9 -2.31 6.99 -5.91
N VAL A 10 -1.09 6.79 -6.40
CA VAL A 10 -0.35 7.84 -7.11
C VAL A 10 -0.97 8.19 -8.46
N GLU A 11 -1.65 7.24 -9.12
CA GLU A 11 -2.36 7.48 -10.38
C GLU A 11 -3.62 8.34 -10.21
N ASN A 12 -4.23 8.38 -9.01
CA ASN A 12 -5.52 9.03 -8.79
C ASN A 12 -5.49 10.22 -7.83
N CYS A 13 -4.42 10.41 -7.07
CA CYS A 13 -4.33 11.42 -6.03
C CYS A 13 -3.12 12.32 -6.17
N LYS A 14 -3.26 13.55 -5.67
CA LYS A 14 -2.09 14.38 -5.32
C LYS A 14 -1.64 14.01 -3.92
N MET A 15 -0.35 14.08 -3.67
CA MET A 15 0.25 13.65 -2.41
C MET A 15 -0.12 14.53 -1.22
N ASP A 16 -0.45 15.81 -1.48
CA ASP A 16 -0.87 16.79 -0.47
C ASP A 16 -2.37 16.77 -0.13
N GLU A 17 -3.17 15.95 -0.83
CA GLU A 17 -4.59 15.79 -0.50
C GLU A 17 -4.73 15.15 0.88
N LYS A 18 -5.76 15.59 1.63
CA LYS A 18 -6.02 15.08 2.97
C LYS A 18 -7.04 13.95 2.95
N VAL A 19 -6.80 12.98 3.80
CA VAL A 19 -7.64 11.82 4.03
C VAL A 19 -7.95 11.67 5.52
N THR A 20 -9.09 11.10 5.84
CA THR A 20 -9.51 10.84 7.23
C THR A 20 -9.63 9.34 7.45
N VAL A 21 -9.13 8.88 8.57
CA VAL A 21 -9.14 7.48 8.96
C VAL A 21 -10.55 7.06 9.41
N SER A 22 -11.12 6.07 8.75
CA SER A 22 -12.40 5.48 9.13
C SER A 22 -12.27 4.51 10.31
N ASN A 23 -13.38 4.18 10.94
CA ASN A 23 -13.42 3.12 11.96
C ASN A 23 -12.95 1.77 11.38
N ALA A 24 -13.36 1.43 10.15
CA ALA A 24 -12.94 0.19 9.49
C ALA A 24 -11.42 0.13 9.33
N ALA A 25 -10.79 1.24 8.91
CA ALA A 25 -9.34 1.32 8.80
C ALA A 25 -8.65 1.17 10.16
N ALA A 26 -9.09 1.92 11.17
CA ALA A 26 -8.48 1.92 12.50
C ALA A 26 -8.57 0.55 13.22
N THR A 27 -9.54 -0.30 12.85
CA THR A 27 -9.81 -1.58 13.54
C THR A 27 -9.41 -2.81 12.74
N VAL A 28 -8.84 -2.68 11.54
CA VAL A 28 -8.47 -3.81 10.68
C VAL A 28 -7.47 -4.79 11.32
N GLY A 29 -6.57 -4.28 12.15
CA GLY A 29 -5.61 -5.10 12.88
C GLY A 29 -4.42 -5.63 12.06
N ASN A 30 -3.70 -6.58 12.65
CA ASN A 30 -2.44 -7.14 12.15
C ASN A 30 -1.37 -6.05 11.98
N SER A 31 -0.68 -5.99 10.84
CA SER A 31 0.30 -4.94 10.58
C SER A 31 -0.39 -3.60 10.35
N THR A 32 -0.11 -2.60 11.15
CA THR A 32 -0.72 -1.26 11.08
C THR A 32 0.33 -0.16 11.12
N ALA A 33 -0.02 1.00 10.61
CA ALA A 33 0.72 2.24 10.79
C ALA A 33 0.35 2.94 12.12
N GLY A 34 -0.58 2.36 12.89
CA GLY A 34 -1.05 2.87 14.16
C GLY A 34 -2.09 3.98 14.05
N LEU A 35 -2.72 4.14 12.89
CA LEU A 35 -3.71 5.18 12.64
C LEU A 35 -4.98 4.96 13.49
N LEU A 36 -5.51 6.05 14.05
CA LEU A 36 -6.69 6.04 14.88
C LEU A 36 -7.90 6.60 14.12
N GLU A 37 -9.11 6.16 14.50
CA GLU A 37 -10.35 6.69 13.91
C GLU A 37 -10.43 8.22 14.04
N GLY A 38 -10.68 8.87 12.91
CA GLY A 38 -10.79 10.31 12.82
C GLY A 38 -9.47 11.06 12.63
N ASP A 39 -8.33 10.37 12.59
CA ASP A 39 -7.06 10.99 12.23
C ASP A 39 -7.13 11.58 10.82
N GLU A 40 -6.57 12.77 10.66
CA GLU A 40 -6.36 13.42 9.37
C GLU A 40 -4.88 13.42 9.00
N LEU A 41 -4.58 12.93 7.80
CA LEU A 41 -3.22 12.86 7.26
C LEU A 41 -3.23 13.12 5.76
N THR A 42 -2.06 13.36 5.18
CA THR A 42 -1.94 13.49 3.71
C THR A 42 -1.92 12.12 3.03
N VAL A 43 -2.24 12.08 1.74
CA VAL A 43 -2.10 10.87 0.92
C VAL A 43 -0.66 10.35 0.95
N GLU A 44 0.35 11.23 0.93
CA GLU A 44 1.76 10.85 1.06
C GLU A 44 2.04 10.14 2.39
N GLN A 45 1.55 10.69 3.50
CA GLN A 45 1.70 10.09 4.82
C GLN A 45 1.02 8.72 4.90
N ALA A 46 -0.19 8.58 4.32
CA ALA A 46 -0.87 7.30 4.23
C ALA A 46 -0.11 6.30 3.34
N LEU A 47 0.51 6.76 2.24
CA LEU A 47 1.35 5.94 1.37
C LEU A 47 2.61 5.46 2.10
N ARG A 48 3.23 6.30 2.94
CA ARG A 48 4.33 5.88 3.83
C ARG A 48 3.86 4.84 4.83
N GLY A 49 2.72 5.04 5.48
CA GLY A 49 2.09 4.06 6.37
C GLY A 49 1.75 2.73 5.69
N LEU A 50 1.36 2.76 4.42
CA LEU A 50 1.10 1.57 3.61
C LEU A 50 2.36 0.75 3.34
N MET A 51 3.42 1.41 2.89
CA MET A 51 4.57 0.72 2.29
C MET A 51 5.66 0.40 3.30
N THR A 52 5.95 1.28 4.27
CA THR A 52 7.08 1.13 5.20
C THR A 52 6.76 0.13 6.31
N PRO A 53 5.79 0.38 7.24
CA PRO A 53 5.41 -0.60 8.25
C PRO A 53 4.39 -1.62 7.73
N SER A 54 4.04 -1.56 6.44
CA SER A 54 3.05 -2.47 5.85
C SER A 54 1.62 -2.32 6.41
N GLY A 55 1.19 -1.07 6.72
CA GLY A 55 -0.08 -0.78 7.38
C GLY A 55 -1.30 -1.23 6.58
N ASN A 56 -2.13 -2.08 7.20
CA ASN A 56 -3.44 -2.47 6.66
C ASN A 56 -4.45 -1.33 6.81
N ASP A 57 -4.37 -0.59 7.91
CA ASP A 57 -5.12 0.65 8.18
C ASP A 57 -4.91 1.67 7.06
N ALA A 58 -3.66 1.97 6.72
CA ALA A 58 -3.33 2.88 5.62
C ALA A 58 -3.83 2.35 4.26
N ALA A 59 -3.84 1.02 4.04
CA ALA A 59 -4.39 0.44 2.82
C ALA A 59 -5.89 0.71 2.68
N ILE A 60 -6.66 0.54 3.75
CA ILE A 60 -8.11 0.81 3.76
C ILE A 60 -8.37 2.31 3.57
N VAL A 61 -7.67 3.19 4.31
CA VAL A 61 -7.79 4.66 4.14
C VAL A 61 -7.62 5.07 2.68
N LEU A 62 -6.56 4.58 2.03
CA LEU A 62 -6.29 4.90 0.64
C LEU A 62 -7.35 4.30 -0.31
N ALA A 63 -7.77 3.05 -0.07
CA ALA A 63 -8.78 2.40 -0.89
C ALA A 63 -10.13 3.11 -0.81
N GLU A 64 -10.58 3.51 0.37
CA GLU A 64 -11.81 4.27 0.56
C GLU A 64 -11.75 5.63 -0.14
N TYR A 65 -10.63 6.33 -0.01
CA TYR A 65 -10.44 7.64 -0.62
C TYR A 65 -10.40 7.57 -2.15
N VAL A 66 -9.55 6.70 -2.69
CA VAL A 66 -9.38 6.51 -4.14
C VAL A 66 -10.65 5.93 -4.77
N GLY A 67 -11.31 4.99 -4.10
CA GLY A 67 -12.57 4.41 -4.58
C GLY A 67 -13.66 5.47 -4.76
N LYS A 68 -13.77 6.41 -3.83
CA LYS A 68 -14.67 7.57 -3.95
C LYS A 68 -14.26 8.53 -5.06
N LYS A 69 -12.97 8.68 -5.35
CA LYS A 69 -12.50 9.49 -6.48
C LYS A 69 -12.82 8.82 -7.83
N ILE A 70 -12.69 7.50 -7.91
CA ILE A 70 -13.02 6.72 -9.11
C ILE A 70 -14.54 6.77 -9.40
N ASP A 71 -15.34 6.53 -8.38
CA ASP A 71 -16.80 6.67 -8.47
C ASP A 71 -17.36 7.46 -7.27
N PRO A 72 -17.62 8.78 -7.43
CA PRO A 72 -18.15 9.61 -6.35
C PRO A 72 -19.56 9.19 -5.87
N LYS A 73 -20.26 8.31 -6.60
CA LYS A 73 -21.59 7.80 -6.24
C LYS A 73 -21.56 6.39 -5.65
N THR A 74 -20.37 5.81 -5.54
CA THR A 74 -20.23 4.45 -4.97
C THR A 74 -20.78 4.39 -3.56
N LYS A 75 -21.45 3.28 -3.27
CA LYS A 75 -21.88 2.94 -1.90
C LYS A 75 -20.85 2.11 -1.16
N ASP A 76 -19.88 1.57 -1.90
CA ASP A 76 -18.80 0.75 -1.41
C ASP A 76 -17.50 1.16 -2.13
N ALA A 77 -16.76 2.02 -1.47
CA ALA A 77 -15.55 2.60 -2.03
C ALA A 77 -14.42 1.55 -2.13
N GLU A 78 -14.32 0.66 -1.15
CA GLU A 78 -13.33 -0.40 -1.14
C GLU A 78 -13.57 -1.40 -2.29
N ALA A 79 -14.80 -1.86 -2.49
CA ALA A 79 -15.13 -2.74 -3.62
C ALA A 79 -14.87 -2.05 -4.98
N THR A 80 -15.13 -0.73 -5.07
CA THR A 80 -14.80 0.06 -6.27
C THR A 80 -13.29 0.08 -6.51
N PHE A 81 -12.51 0.26 -5.45
CA PHE A 81 -11.06 0.25 -5.50
C PHE A 81 -10.51 -1.14 -5.90
N VAL A 82 -11.00 -2.21 -5.27
CA VAL A 82 -10.59 -3.60 -5.60
C VAL A 82 -10.89 -3.94 -7.07
N LYS A 83 -12.03 -3.51 -7.58
CA LYS A 83 -12.32 -3.63 -9.01
C LYS A 83 -11.27 -2.92 -9.86
N ALA A 84 -10.88 -1.70 -9.50
CA ALA A 84 -9.83 -0.95 -10.20
C ALA A 84 -8.45 -1.64 -10.10
N MET A 85 -8.12 -2.26 -8.94
CA MET A 85 -6.90 -3.05 -8.79
C MET A 85 -6.83 -4.19 -9.82
N ASN A 86 -7.91 -4.95 -9.97
CA ASN A 86 -7.99 -6.06 -10.93
C ASN A 86 -7.96 -5.57 -12.39
N GLU A 87 -8.61 -4.45 -12.69
CA GLU A 87 -8.54 -3.84 -14.03
C GLU A 87 -7.13 -3.34 -14.36
N ARG A 88 -6.45 -2.75 -13.37
CA ARG A 88 -5.08 -2.27 -13.54
C ARG A 88 -4.08 -3.42 -13.71
N ALA A 89 -4.23 -4.50 -12.92
CA ALA A 89 -3.44 -5.72 -13.08
C ALA A 89 -3.54 -6.28 -14.50
N LYS A 90 -4.75 -6.38 -15.05
CA LYS A 90 -4.96 -6.83 -16.44
C LYS A 90 -4.26 -5.91 -17.45
N LYS A 91 -4.29 -4.59 -17.25
CA LYS A 91 -3.60 -3.62 -18.12
C LYS A 91 -2.07 -3.75 -18.06
N LEU A 92 -1.53 -4.18 -16.93
CA LEU A 92 -0.10 -4.49 -16.76
C LEU A 92 0.31 -5.84 -17.37
N GLY A 93 -0.65 -6.67 -17.77
CA GLY A 93 -0.39 -8.03 -18.25
C GLY A 93 -0.29 -9.07 -17.13
N CYS A 94 -0.71 -8.74 -15.91
CA CYS A 94 -0.76 -9.67 -14.78
C CYS A 94 -1.94 -10.64 -14.98
N THR A 95 -1.68 -11.80 -15.58
CA THR A 95 -2.72 -12.76 -15.97
C THR A 95 -3.02 -13.81 -14.89
N GLY A 96 -2.16 -13.94 -13.90
CA GLY A 96 -2.29 -14.86 -12.78
C GLY A 96 -2.50 -14.13 -11.44
N THR A 97 -3.23 -12.99 -11.47
CA THR A 97 -3.44 -12.16 -10.28
C THR A 97 -4.92 -11.86 -10.09
N LEU A 98 -5.38 -12.07 -8.86
CA LEU A 98 -6.70 -11.64 -8.37
C LEU A 98 -6.55 -10.94 -7.03
N PHE A 99 -7.11 -9.75 -6.92
CA PHE A 99 -7.23 -8.98 -5.67
C PHE A 99 -8.66 -9.04 -5.14
N GLU A 100 -8.82 -9.22 -3.84
CA GLU A 100 -10.11 -9.22 -3.14
C GLU A 100 -10.19 -8.15 -2.05
N ASN A 101 -9.04 -7.56 -1.67
CA ASN A 101 -8.96 -6.44 -0.73
C ASN A 101 -7.69 -5.60 -0.99
N PRO A 102 -7.56 -4.39 -0.39
CA PRO A 102 -6.44 -3.49 -0.65
C PRO A 102 -5.17 -3.80 0.17
N HIS A 103 -5.26 -4.63 1.21
CA HIS A 103 -4.19 -4.86 2.20
C HIS A 103 -3.47 -6.20 2.05
N GLY A 104 -4.13 -7.26 1.61
CA GLY A 104 -3.52 -8.56 1.38
C GLY A 104 -3.70 -9.58 2.51
N LEU A 105 -4.62 -9.35 3.46
CA LEU A 105 -5.04 -10.39 4.41
C LEU A 105 -5.90 -11.42 3.67
N ASP A 106 -5.73 -12.70 4.00
CA ASP A 106 -6.31 -13.86 3.30
C ASP A 106 -6.91 -14.91 4.24
N PHE A 107 -7.25 -14.53 5.46
CA PHE A 107 -7.81 -15.38 6.50
C PHE A 107 -9.04 -14.74 7.16
N ASP A 108 -9.77 -15.50 7.96
CA ASP A 108 -11.01 -15.10 8.65
C ASP A 108 -12.02 -14.49 7.66
N GLU A 109 -12.48 -13.26 7.87
CA GLU A 109 -13.42 -12.55 7.00
C GLU A 109 -12.83 -12.20 5.63
N TRP A 110 -11.51 -12.27 5.45
CA TRP A 110 -10.83 -12.02 4.17
C TRP A 110 -10.41 -13.32 3.45
N ALA A 111 -10.78 -14.49 3.99
CA ALA A 111 -10.52 -15.76 3.34
C ALA A 111 -11.22 -15.84 1.97
N GLY A 112 -10.46 -16.12 0.91
CA GLY A 112 -10.96 -16.12 -0.45
C GLY A 112 -10.03 -16.80 -1.44
N ASP A 113 -10.04 -16.33 -2.67
CA ASP A 113 -9.21 -16.84 -3.77
C ASP A 113 -8.15 -15.83 -4.23
N MET A 114 -7.78 -14.89 -3.36
CA MET A 114 -6.77 -13.89 -3.68
C MET A 114 -5.42 -14.54 -3.94
N HIS A 115 -4.85 -14.29 -5.11
CA HIS A 115 -3.57 -14.88 -5.51
C HIS A 115 -2.79 -14.00 -6.48
N SER A 116 -1.51 -14.30 -6.64
CA SER A 116 -0.65 -13.70 -7.66
C SER A 116 0.48 -14.67 -8.03
N THR A 117 1.26 -14.31 -9.05
CA THR A 117 2.48 -15.02 -9.43
C THR A 117 3.70 -14.15 -9.18
N ALA A 118 4.88 -14.76 -9.02
CA ALA A 118 6.14 -14.01 -8.88
C ALA A 118 6.38 -13.09 -10.09
N HIS A 119 6.03 -13.54 -11.29
CA HIS A 119 6.12 -12.74 -12.52
C HIS A 119 5.22 -11.49 -12.45
N ASP A 120 3.95 -11.67 -12.06
CA ASP A 120 2.99 -10.55 -11.99
C ASP A 120 3.39 -9.55 -10.91
N VAL A 121 3.89 -10.05 -9.76
CA VAL A 121 4.40 -9.18 -8.68
C VAL A 121 5.61 -8.38 -9.16
N ALA A 122 6.52 -8.96 -9.95
CA ALA A 122 7.64 -8.26 -10.55
C ALA A 122 7.18 -7.18 -11.55
N LEU A 123 6.17 -7.46 -12.38
CA LEU A 123 5.58 -6.46 -13.28
C LEU A 123 4.98 -5.28 -12.50
N MET A 124 4.27 -5.56 -11.41
CA MET A 124 3.72 -4.52 -10.54
C MET A 124 4.82 -3.69 -9.88
N MET A 125 5.89 -4.33 -9.39
CA MET A 125 7.01 -3.60 -8.79
C MET A 125 7.74 -2.74 -9.82
N GLN A 126 7.98 -3.25 -11.02
CA GLN A 126 8.56 -2.48 -12.13
C GLN A 126 7.72 -1.26 -12.49
N GLU A 127 6.39 -1.38 -12.48
CA GLU A 127 5.50 -0.25 -12.71
C GLU A 127 5.57 0.76 -11.56
N ALA A 128 5.50 0.29 -10.31
CA ALA A 128 5.56 1.12 -9.13
C ALA A 128 6.85 1.96 -9.08
N MET A 129 7.98 1.36 -9.46
CA MET A 129 9.28 2.03 -9.48
C MET A 129 9.44 3.10 -10.54
N LYS A 130 8.46 3.32 -11.42
CA LYS A 130 8.45 4.47 -12.36
C LYS A 130 7.98 5.77 -11.69
N ASP A 131 7.29 5.69 -10.57
CA ASP A 131 6.81 6.84 -9.81
C ASP A 131 7.82 7.24 -8.74
N ASP A 132 8.22 8.51 -8.75
CA ASP A 132 9.25 9.03 -7.86
C ASP A 132 8.82 9.00 -6.39
N THR A 133 7.54 9.18 -6.10
CA THR A 133 7.02 9.12 -4.73
C THR A 133 7.06 7.69 -4.18
N ILE A 134 6.65 6.70 -4.98
CA ILE A 134 6.75 5.30 -4.55
C ILE A 134 8.22 4.92 -4.36
N ARG A 135 9.10 5.31 -5.28
CA ARG A 135 10.56 5.07 -5.16
C ARG A 135 11.10 5.61 -3.84
N GLU A 136 10.78 6.86 -3.51
CA GLU A 136 11.22 7.48 -2.27
C GLU A 136 10.69 6.72 -1.05
N VAL A 137 9.41 6.37 -1.03
CA VAL A 137 8.78 5.69 0.10
C VAL A 137 9.35 4.29 0.31
N VAL A 138 9.53 3.48 -0.74
CA VAL A 138 10.09 2.11 -0.58
C VAL A 138 11.58 2.08 -0.29
N ALA A 139 12.27 3.19 -0.54
CA ALA A 139 13.68 3.41 -0.20
C ALA A 139 13.88 4.06 1.18
N SER A 140 12.78 4.41 1.86
CA SER A 140 12.87 5.00 3.20
C SER A 140 13.23 3.95 4.24
N GLU A 141 14.19 4.29 5.07
CA GLU A 141 14.46 3.62 6.33
C GLU A 141 13.38 4.01 7.37
N ASP A 142 13.71 3.96 8.64
CA ASP A 142 12.79 4.40 9.70
C ASP A 142 12.47 5.89 9.55
N SER A 143 11.21 6.21 9.60
CA SER A 143 10.69 7.58 9.47
C SER A 143 9.50 7.80 10.40
N TRP A 144 8.99 9.03 10.43
CA TRP A 144 7.82 9.40 11.22
C TRP A 144 6.81 10.11 10.33
N ILE A 145 5.53 9.89 10.60
CA ILE A 145 4.46 10.74 10.07
C ILE A 145 3.80 11.49 11.23
N GLU A 146 3.40 12.71 10.97
CA GLU A 146 2.61 13.52 11.90
C GLU A 146 1.17 13.55 11.40
N VAL A 147 0.22 13.26 12.26
CA VAL A 147 -1.20 13.24 11.95
C VAL A 147 -1.96 14.14 12.93
N THR A 148 -3.08 14.68 12.50
CA THR A 148 -3.96 15.45 13.37
C THR A 148 -5.11 14.57 13.82
N GLY A 149 -5.22 14.32 15.11
CA GLY A 149 -6.27 13.50 15.70
C GLY A 149 -7.66 14.13 15.62
N ALA A 150 -8.69 13.31 15.84
CA ALA A 150 -10.08 13.75 15.84
C ALA A 150 -10.39 14.88 16.84
N ASP A 151 -9.62 15.01 17.89
CA ASP A 151 -9.70 16.07 18.91
C ASP A 151 -8.91 17.35 18.54
N GLY A 152 -8.24 17.34 17.38
CA GLY A 152 -7.40 18.43 16.88
C GLY A 152 -5.99 18.44 17.48
N SER A 153 -5.59 17.44 18.24
CA SER A 153 -4.20 17.29 18.72
C SER A 153 -3.33 16.64 17.66
N ASP A 154 -2.08 17.07 17.55
CA ASP A 154 -1.11 16.42 16.67
C ASP A 154 -0.40 15.29 17.42
N HIS A 155 -0.19 14.18 16.73
CA HIS A 155 0.61 13.07 17.24
C HIS A 155 1.39 12.39 16.11
N SER A 156 2.42 11.64 16.47
CA SER A 156 3.36 11.05 15.51
C SER A 156 3.34 9.53 15.58
N HIS A 157 3.47 8.90 14.41
CA HIS A 157 3.61 7.45 14.30
C HIS A 157 4.95 7.10 13.67
N SER A 158 5.62 6.08 14.23
CA SER A 158 6.85 5.51 13.66
C SER A 158 6.53 4.67 12.43
N MET A 159 7.33 4.84 11.38
CA MET A 159 7.24 4.10 10.12
C MET A 159 8.52 3.30 9.94
N ASP A 160 8.61 2.14 10.60
CA ASP A 160 9.80 1.30 10.55
C ASP A 160 9.75 0.36 9.34
N THR A 161 10.83 0.30 8.56
CA THR A 161 10.87 -0.56 7.39
C THR A 161 11.04 -2.03 7.74
N HIS A 162 10.31 -2.89 7.03
CA HIS A 162 10.50 -4.34 7.11
C HIS A 162 11.51 -4.88 6.08
N ASN A 163 12.06 -4.01 5.22
CA ASN A 163 13.04 -4.40 4.21
C ASN A 163 14.46 -4.42 4.80
N VAL A 164 14.85 -5.54 5.40
CA VAL A 164 16.19 -5.72 5.99
C VAL A 164 17.33 -5.71 4.96
N LEU A 165 17.02 -5.75 3.66
CA LEU A 165 18.03 -5.72 2.58
C LEU A 165 18.23 -4.31 2.03
N LEU A 166 17.48 -3.31 2.48
CA LEU A 166 17.58 -1.95 1.98
C LEU A 166 19.04 -1.44 2.08
N GLY A 167 19.55 -0.90 0.97
CA GLY A 167 20.92 -0.42 0.86
C GLY A 167 21.99 -1.53 0.71
N GLN A 168 21.64 -2.82 0.82
CA GLN A 168 22.57 -3.92 0.66
C GLN A 168 22.61 -4.40 -0.80
N ASP A 169 23.82 -4.67 -1.32
CA ASP A 169 24.06 -5.22 -2.66
C ASP A 169 23.30 -4.51 -3.80
N GLY A 170 23.05 -3.20 -3.63
CA GLY A 170 22.33 -2.38 -4.59
C GLY A 170 20.81 -2.43 -4.46
N ASN A 171 20.24 -2.99 -3.38
CA ASN A 171 18.82 -2.90 -3.10
C ASN A 171 18.40 -1.45 -2.89
N ILE A 172 17.46 -0.96 -3.70
CA ILE A 172 16.97 0.42 -3.71
C ILE A 172 15.54 0.56 -3.17
N GLY A 173 14.96 -0.53 -2.68
CA GLY A 173 13.63 -0.53 -2.09
C GLY A 173 12.88 -1.81 -2.36
N GLY A 174 11.74 -1.98 -1.70
CA GLY A 174 10.93 -3.17 -1.87
C GLY A 174 9.73 -3.23 -0.96
N LYS A 175 9.01 -4.34 -1.05
CA LYS A 175 7.86 -4.63 -0.19
C LYS A 175 7.85 -6.08 0.27
N THR A 176 7.82 -6.26 1.56
CA THR A 176 7.65 -7.56 2.23
C THR A 176 6.17 -7.87 2.46
N GLY A 177 5.84 -9.12 2.66
CA GLY A 177 4.50 -9.57 3.08
C GLY A 177 4.57 -10.98 3.65
N THR A 178 3.69 -11.29 4.59
CA THR A 178 3.59 -12.64 5.16
C THR A 178 2.17 -12.87 5.62
N THR A 179 1.61 -14.00 5.22
CA THR A 179 0.44 -14.65 5.80
C THR A 179 0.73 -16.14 5.91
N ASP A 180 -0.09 -16.87 6.64
CA ASP A 180 0.11 -18.33 6.76
C ASP A 180 -0.09 -19.04 5.43
N ASP A 181 -1.03 -18.57 4.61
CA ASP A 181 -1.33 -19.16 3.29
C ASP A 181 -0.32 -18.74 2.22
N ALA A 182 0.04 -17.45 2.14
CA ALA A 182 0.99 -16.95 1.15
C ALA A 182 2.46 -17.27 1.47
N GLY A 183 2.79 -17.55 2.74
CA GLY A 183 4.16 -17.68 3.20
C GLY A 183 4.92 -16.34 3.16
N TYR A 184 6.25 -16.41 3.15
CA TYR A 184 7.11 -15.23 3.06
C TYR A 184 7.20 -14.72 1.63
N CYS A 185 6.67 -13.53 1.39
CA CYS A 185 6.70 -12.86 0.10
C CYS A 185 7.60 -11.63 0.16
N PHE A 186 8.40 -11.43 -0.88
CA PHE A 186 9.23 -10.25 -1.03
C PHE A 186 9.36 -9.88 -2.50
N THR A 187 9.19 -8.60 -2.80
CA THR A 187 9.52 -8.00 -4.09
C THR A 187 10.38 -6.78 -3.86
N SER A 188 11.42 -6.60 -4.66
CA SER A 188 12.35 -5.50 -4.49
C SER A 188 12.98 -5.08 -5.81
N ALA A 189 13.46 -3.86 -5.84
CA ALA A 189 14.24 -3.32 -6.94
C ALA A 189 15.71 -3.18 -6.54
N TYR A 190 16.58 -3.40 -7.50
CA TYR A 190 18.01 -3.28 -7.36
C TYR A 190 18.58 -2.36 -8.43
N ASN A 191 19.62 -1.58 -8.06
CA ASN A 191 20.47 -0.91 -9.00
C ASN A 191 21.84 -1.60 -8.99
N ARG A 192 22.23 -2.19 -10.11
CA ARG A 192 23.51 -2.86 -10.29
C ARG A 192 24.21 -2.30 -11.52
N ASP A 193 25.33 -1.64 -11.30
CA ASP A 193 26.18 -1.04 -12.35
C ASP A 193 25.40 -0.03 -13.24
N GLY A 194 24.34 0.57 -12.70
CA GLY A 194 23.47 1.52 -13.39
C GLY A 194 22.23 0.91 -14.05
N ASP A 195 22.10 -0.41 -14.02
CA ASP A 195 20.90 -1.10 -14.47
C ASP A 195 19.95 -1.33 -13.29
N GLU A 196 18.70 -0.90 -13.44
CA GLU A 196 17.62 -1.18 -12.47
C GLU A 196 16.88 -2.46 -12.86
N ILE A 197 16.79 -3.36 -11.90
CA ILE A 197 16.17 -4.68 -12.03
C ILE A 197 15.08 -4.83 -10.96
#